data_52e72987b2ecbcabae5d975caa4b0ddc
#
_entry.id   52e72987b2ecbcabae5d975caa4b0ddc
#
_cell.length_a   1.000
_cell.length_b   1.000
_cell.length_c   1.000
_cell.angle_alpha   90.00
_cell.angle_beta   90.00
_cell.angle_gamma   90.00
#
_symmetry.space_group_name_H-M   'P 1'
#
loop_
_entity.id
_entity.type
_entity.pdbx_description
1 polymer ?
#
loop_
_entity_poly.entity_id
_entity_poly.type
_entity_poly.pdbx_seq_one_letter_code
_entity_poly.pdbx_strand_id
1 'polypeptide(L)'
;MEAILMRAGSFMAVIILGYVLKKVGFFKEEDFYVMSKIMVKITLPASIIVNFSQTKMEPSMFLLCLLGFGGGILYMALGWIMGGKDPDEKGFQILNLSGYSIGSFTMPFTSSFFGPAGVVVTSLFDTGNAVIALGGSYSIGAMVKNREKKFSFIPLCKTLLCSVPFDAYLFMYILYWLHLSLPAPVLNIAQLVANANAFLAMLMLGVGFKLSGDRTQMSKIMKMLGVRYGVAVLTAAAFYFLLPFSLEYRQALAILPLSPIASAAPAFTADLKGDFGLASAVNSISIVISIVLITATLLIIL
;
A
#
# COMPACT_ATOMS: atom_id res chain seq x y z
N MET A 1 15.52 -18.48 8.54
CA MET A 1 15.04 -17.74 9.70
C MET A 1 15.90 -16.52 10.03
N GLU A 2 17.19 -16.68 10.27
CA GLU A 2 18.12 -15.57 10.58
C GLU A 2 18.16 -14.48 9.50
N ALA A 3 18.26 -14.85 8.23
CA ALA A 3 18.25 -13.90 7.11
C ALA A 3 16.95 -13.09 7.01
N ILE A 4 15.79 -13.68 7.34
CA ILE A 4 14.50 -12.98 7.35
C ILE A 4 14.47 -11.95 8.48
N LEU A 5 14.88 -12.35 9.69
CA LEU A 5 14.93 -11.44 10.82
C LEU A 5 15.93 -10.29 10.58
N MET A 6 17.08 -10.58 9.96
CA MET A 6 18.06 -9.55 9.61
C MET A 6 17.51 -8.54 8.61
N ARG A 7 16.83 -8.99 7.56
CA ARG A 7 16.21 -8.07 6.56
C ARG A 7 15.07 -7.27 7.15
N ALA A 8 14.15 -7.91 7.89
CA ALA A 8 13.06 -7.21 8.56
C ALA A 8 13.59 -6.23 9.62
N GLY A 9 14.62 -6.64 10.37
CA GLY A 9 15.32 -5.78 11.32
C GLY A 9 15.99 -4.58 10.65
N SER A 10 16.57 -4.75 9.47
CA SER A 10 17.16 -3.65 8.69
C SER A 10 16.09 -2.64 8.25
N PHE A 11 14.93 -3.10 7.81
CA PHE A 11 13.82 -2.19 7.47
C PHE A 11 13.33 -1.42 8.70
N MET A 12 13.16 -2.12 9.82
CA MET A 12 12.80 -1.49 11.09
C MET A 12 13.84 -0.46 11.53
N ALA A 13 15.13 -0.77 11.41
CA ALA A 13 16.22 0.15 11.76
C ALA A 13 16.17 1.43 10.91
N VAL A 14 15.88 1.32 9.60
CA VAL A 14 15.75 2.51 8.74
C VAL A 14 14.50 3.32 9.08
N ILE A 15 13.38 2.69 9.44
CA ILE A 15 12.16 3.39 9.91
C ILE A 15 12.49 4.13 11.23
N ILE A 16 13.13 3.46 12.18
CA ILE A 16 13.56 4.09 13.46
C ILE A 16 14.52 5.24 13.19
N LEU A 17 15.48 5.06 12.27
CA LEU A 17 16.40 6.13 11.86
C LEU A 17 15.63 7.36 11.35
N GLY A 18 14.67 7.19 10.46
CA GLY A 18 13.82 8.28 9.95
C GLY A 18 13.07 9.01 11.08
N TYR A 19 12.50 8.24 12.01
CA TYR A 19 11.82 8.79 13.18
C TYR A 19 12.77 9.58 14.10
N VAL A 20 13.95 9.01 14.40
CA VAL A 20 14.97 9.68 15.25
C VAL A 20 15.46 10.96 14.56
N LEU A 21 15.79 10.92 13.28
CA LEU A 21 16.25 12.08 12.52
C LEU A 21 15.19 13.21 12.50
N LYS A 22 13.90 12.85 12.46
CA LYS A 22 12.84 13.85 12.65
C LYS A 22 12.83 14.42 14.08
N LYS A 23 13.00 13.56 15.09
CA LYS A 23 12.99 13.99 16.50
C LYS A 23 14.15 14.93 16.85
N VAL A 24 15.31 14.74 16.26
CA VAL A 24 16.48 15.61 16.45
C VAL A 24 16.46 16.86 15.55
N GLY A 25 15.44 17.03 14.72
CA GLY A 25 15.27 18.21 13.87
C GLY A 25 16.06 18.19 12.56
N PHE A 26 16.68 17.06 12.20
CA PHE A 26 17.34 16.89 10.91
C PHE A 26 16.31 16.87 9.77
N PHE A 27 15.18 16.18 9.96
CA PHE A 27 14.02 16.24 9.08
C PHE A 27 12.86 16.98 9.74
N LYS A 28 12.14 17.77 8.93
CA LYS A 28 10.86 18.39 9.28
C LYS A 28 9.70 17.49 8.82
N GLU A 29 8.50 17.75 9.32
CA GLU A 29 7.31 17.03 8.86
C GLU A 29 7.05 17.18 7.35
N GLU A 30 7.40 18.34 6.80
CA GLU A 30 7.26 18.67 5.38
C GLU A 30 8.16 17.82 4.48
N ASP A 31 9.31 17.37 4.98
CA ASP A 31 10.26 16.54 4.23
C ASP A 31 9.66 15.16 3.87
N PHE A 32 8.67 14.69 4.64
CA PHE A 32 7.88 13.51 4.27
C PHE A 32 7.29 13.65 2.86
N TYR A 33 6.75 14.80 2.51
CA TYR A 33 6.14 15.02 1.20
C TYR A 33 7.17 15.03 0.07
N VAL A 34 8.37 15.57 0.33
CA VAL A 34 9.47 15.56 -0.63
C VAL A 34 9.95 14.14 -0.88
N MET A 35 10.17 13.36 0.18
CA MET A 35 10.56 11.95 0.09
C MET A 35 9.50 11.12 -0.63
N SER A 36 8.23 11.31 -0.26
CA SER A 36 7.10 10.65 -0.90
C SER A 36 7.03 10.97 -2.40
N LYS A 37 7.25 12.22 -2.77
CA LYS A 37 7.26 12.66 -4.17
C LYS A 37 8.40 12.00 -4.97
N ILE A 38 9.60 11.92 -4.40
CA ILE A 38 10.74 11.24 -5.04
C ILE A 38 10.44 9.74 -5.17
N MET A 39 9.97 9.13 -4.09
CA MET A 39 9.67 7.70 -4.06
C MET A 39 8.59 7.35 -5.08
N VAL A 40 7.43 8.00 -5.04
CA VAL A 40 6.27 7.67 -5.89
C VAL A 40 6.51 8.04 -7.36
N LYS A 41 7.24 9.15 -7.64
CA LYS A 41 7.39 9.64 -9.02
C LYS A 41 8.67 9.21 -9.71
N ILE A 42 9.66 8.68 -8.96
CA ILE A 42 10.99 8.36 -9.52
C ILE A 42 11.37 6.92 -9.17
N THR A 43 11.56 6.58 -7.89
CA THR A 43 12.18 5.30 -7.54
C THR A 43 11.24 4.11 -7.65
N LEU A 44 9.97 4.26 -7.31
CA LEU A 44 8.97 3.20 -7.45
C LEU A 44 8.67 2.87 -8.93
N PRO A 45 8.43 3.85 -9.84
CA PRO A 45 8.29 3.55 -11.27
C PRO A 45 9.52 2.86 -11.86
N ALA A 46 10.72 3.28 -11.49
CA ALA A 46 11.95 2.62 -11.93
C ALA A 46 12.02 1.16 -11.44
N SER A 47 11.65 0.91 -10.19
CA SER A 47 11.56 -0.45 -9.64
C SER A 47 10.54 -1.31 -10.39
N ILE A 48 9.37 -0.76 -10.73
CA ILE A 48 8.35 -1.44 -11.54
C ILE A 48 8.93 -1.83 -12.90
N ILE A 49 9.49 -0.88 -13.64
CA ILE A 49 10.06 -1.09 -14.97
C ILE A 49 11.09 -2.22 -14.97
N VAL A 50 12.04 -2.18 -14.04
CA VAL A 50 13.12 -3.17 -13.94
C VAL A 50 12.56 -4.57 -13.67
N ASN A 51 11.69 -4.70 -12.67
CA ASN A 51 11.19 -6.01 -12.26
C ASN A 51 10.24 -6.63 -13.29
N PHE A 52 9.39 -5.84 -13.93
CA PHE A 52 8.56 -6.33 -15.04
C PHE A 52 9.40 -6.79 -16.24
N SER A 53 10.51 -6.12 -16.53
CA SER A 53 11.41 -6.52 -17.62
C SER A 53 12.12 -7.85 -17.35
N GLN A 54 12.18 -8.31 -16.09
CA GLN A 54 12.81 -9.56 -15.68
C GLN A 54 11.83 -10.71 -15.46
N THR A 55 10.53 -10.46 -15.55
CA THR A 55 9.49 -11.44 -15.24
C THR A 55 8.63 -11.73 -16.46
N LYS A 56 8.39 -13.02 -16.71
CA LYS A 56 7.42 -13.43 -17.73
C LYS A 56 6.01 -13.23 -17.21
N MET A 57 5.23 -12.46 -17.95
CA MET A 57 3.83 -12.22 -17.64
C MET A 57 2.96 -13.37 -18.19
N GLU A 58 1.91 -13.72 -17.46
CA GLU A 58 0.91 -14.71 -17.90
C GLU A 58 -0.50 -14.09 -17.82
N PRO A 59 -1.43 -14.45 -18.73
CA PRO A 59 -2.80 -13.94 -18.69
C PRO A 59 -3.52 -14.19 -17.35
N SER A 60 -3.22 -15.32 -16.69
CA SER A 60 -3.74 -15.67 -15.37
C SER A 60 -3.43 -14.64 -14.29
N MET A 61 -2.37 -13.87 -14.46
CA MET A 61 -1.97 -12.81 -13.52
C MET A 61 -2.98 -11.65 -13.45
N PHE A 62 -3.88 -11.50 -14.44
CA PHE A 62 -4.96 -10.51 -14.36
C PHE A 62 -5.86 -10.71 -13.13
N LEU A 63 -5.97 -11.96 -12.63
CA LEU A 63 -6.68 -12.26 -11.38
C LEU A 63 -6.09 -11.47 -10.19
N LEU A 64 -4.79 -11.18 -10.20
CA LEU A 64 -4.13 -10.42 -9.13
C LEU A 64 -4.68 -9.00 -9.01
N CYS A 65 -4.99 -8.36 -10.14
CA CYS A 65 -5.64 -7.04 -10.14
C CYS A 65 -7.05 -7.13 -9.53
N LEU A 66 -7.80 -8.17 -9.86
CA LEU A 66 -9.14 -8.39 -9.29
C LEU A 66 -9.09 -8.66 -7.78
N LEU A 67 -8.05 -9.36 -7.29
CA LEU A 67 -7.87 -9.59 -5.85
C LEU A 67 -7.56 -8.28 -5.11
N GLY A 68 -6.71 -7.41 -5.67
CA GLY A 68 -6.42 -6.10 -5.10
C GLY A 68 -7.65 -5.18 -5.04
N PHE A 69 -8.41 -5.14 -6.12
CA PHE A 69 -9.66 -4.40 -6.21
C PHE A 69 -10.73 -4.95 -5.26
N GLY A 70 -10.93 -6.28 -5.28
CA GLY A 70 -11.90 -6.96 -4.43
C GLY A 70 -11.60 -6.81 -2.93
N GLY A 71 -10.31 -6.87 -2.54
CA GLY A 71 -9.89 -6.61 -1.18
C GLY A 71 -10.23 -5.19 -0.72
N GLY A 72 -10.03 -4.19 -1.60
CA GLY A 72 -10.43 -2.81 -1.31
C GLY A 72 -11.96 -2.66 -1.16
N ILE A 73 -12.75 -3.31 -2.02
CA ILE A 73 -14.22 -3.34 -1.88
C ILE A 73 -14.65 -3.99 -0.59
N LEU A 74 -14.03 -5.11 -0.20
CA LEU A 74 -14.31 -5.80 1.05
C LEU A 74 -14.15 -4.86 2.25
N TYR A 75 -13.04 -4.13 2.31
CA TYR A 75 -12.82 -3.17 3.39
C TYR A 75 -13.73 -1.95 3.33
N MET A 76 -14.14 -1.49 2.14
CA MET A 76 -15.18 -0.45 2.02
C MET A 76 -16.52 -0.94 2.59
N ALA A 77 -16.91 -2.17 2.30
CA ALA A 77 -18.13 -2.77 2.83
C ALA A 77 -18.07 -2.93 4.36
N LEU A 78 -16.93 -3.37 4.90
CA LEU A 78 -16.71 -3.43 6.35
C LEU A 78 -16.79 -2.04 6.98
N GLY A 79 -16.17 -1.02 6.37
CA GLY A 79 -16.25 0.36 6.82
C GLY A 79 -17.69 0.91 6.81
N TRP A 80 -18.45 0.55 5.78
CA TRP A 80 -19.87 0.88 5.70
C TRP A 80 -20.69 0.30 6.86
N ILE A 81 -20.43 -0.98 7.19
CA ILE A 81 -21.13 -1.68 8.28
C ILE A 81 -20.71 -1.10 9.64
N MET A 82 -19.41 -0.91 9.87
CA MET A 82 -18.87 -0.43 11.13
C MET A 82 -19.24 1.02 11.44
N GLY A 83 -19.42 1.85 10.42
CA GLY A 83 -19.84 3.25 10.57
C GLY A 83 -21.30 3.46 11.01
N GLY A 84 -22.09 2.37 11.06
CA GLY A 84 -23.45 2.41 11.58
C GLY A 84 -24.38 3.36 10.81
N LYS A 85 -25.15 4.17 11.54
CA LYS A 85 -26.14 5.11 10.95
C LYS A 85 -25.59 6.53 10.76
N ASP A 86 -24.51 6.89 11.43
CA ASP A 86 -23.89 8.21 11.35
C ASP A 86 -23.11 8.36 10.03
N PRO A 87 -23.47 9.32 9.16
CA PRO A 87 -22.77 9.52 7.89
C PRO A 87 -21.30 9.93 8.05
N ASP A 88 -20.97 10.70 9.09
CA ASP A 88 -19.60 11.16 9.35
C ASP A 88 -18.71 9.99 9.78
N GLU A 89 -19.19 9.17 10.72
CA GLU A 89 -18.51 7.97 11.15
C GLU A 89 -18.37 6.96 10.01
N LYS A 90 -19.44 6.77 9.24
CA LYS A 90 -19.41 5.86 8.08
C LYS A 90 -18.40 6.31 7.03
N GLY A 91 -18.36 7.59 6.70
CA GLY A 91 -17.36 8.15 5.79
C GLY A 91 -15.94 7.96 6.32
N PHE A 92 -15.72 8.19 7.62
CA PHE A 92 -14.44 7.97 8.28
C PHE A 92 -14.00 6.50 8.19
N GLN A 93 -14.88 5.56 8.54
CA GLN A 93 -14.57 4.12 8.52
C GLN A 93 -14.27 3.63 7.09
N ILE A 94 -15.04 4.07 6.10
CA ILE A 94 -14.80 3.72 4.69
C ILE A 94 -13.41 4.19 4.25
N LEU A 95 -13.03 5.42 4.53
CA LEU A 95 -11.73 5.98 4.14
C LEU A 95 -10.56 5.28 4.84
N ASN A 96 -10.69 5.03 6.13
CA ASN A 96 -9.58 4.58 6.96
C ASN A 96 -9.51 3.06 7.15
N LEU A 97 -10.46 2.29 6.62
CA LEU A 97 -10.33 0.83 6.48
C LEU A 97 -9.90 0.44 5.08
N SER A 98 -10.31 1.18 4.03
CA SER A 98 -10.12 0.79 2.64
C SER A 98 -8.72 1.05 2.12
N GLY A 99 -8.33 0.24 1.13
CA GLY A 99 -7.05 0.37 0.45
C GLY A 99 -5.86 -0.13 1.27
N TYR A 100 -4.79 -0.37 0.55
CA TYR A 100 -3.53 -0.87 1.08
C TYR A 100 -2.39 0.05 0.68
N SER A 101 -1.42 0.23 1.56
CA SER A 101 -0.17 0.94 1.28
C SER A 101 0.83 -0.03 0.64
N ILE A 102 0.61 -0.42 -0.60
CA ILE A 102 1.41 -1.42 -1.29
C ILE A 102 2.74 -0.84 -1.76
N GLY A 103 2.71 0.11 -2.69
CA GLY A 103 3.91 0.63 -3.34
C GLY A 103 4.91 1.26 -2.36
N SER A 104 4.41 1.99 -1.34
CA SER A 104 5.25 2.68 -0.36
C SER A 104 5.67 1.82 0.83
N PHE A 105 4.99 0.71 1.10
CA PHE A 105 5.28 -0.12 2.27
C PHE A 105 5.59 -1.58 1.91
N THR A 106 4.68 -2.30 1.26
CA THR A 106 4.83 -3.75 1.08
C THR A 106 5.76 -4.12 -0.07
N MET A 107 5.85 -3.26 -1.10
CA MET A 107 6.74 -3.47 -2.25
C MET A 107 8.22 -3.68 -1.86
N PRO A 108 8.83 -2.92 -0.93
CA PRO A 108 10.17 -3.21 -0.42
C PRO A 108 10.32 -4.60 0.18
N PHE A 109 9.31 -5.10 0.90
CA PHE A 109 9.32 -6.47 1.45
C PHE A 109 9.26 -7.50 0.32
N THR A 110 8.30 -7.39 -0.60
CA THR A 110 8.18 -8.35 -1.71
C THR A 110 9.41 -8.35 -2.60
N SER A 111 9.96 -7.19 -2.92
CA SER A 111 11.21 -7.06 -3.67
C SER A 111 12.39 -7.75 -2.97
N SER A 112 12.49 -7.59 -1.66
CA SER A 112 13.61 -8.12 -0.87
C SER A 112 13.54 -9.64 -0.66
N PHE A 113 12.35 -10.20 -0.51
CA PHE A 113 12.16 -11.61 -0.17
C PHE A 113 11.80 -12.50 -1.36
N PHE A 114 11.11 -11.96 -2.36
CA PHE A 114 10.62 -12.70 -3.53
C PHE A 114 11.18 -12.17 -4.86
N GLY A 115 12.11 -11.22 -4.83
CA GLY A 115 12.76 -10.70 -6.03
C GLY A 115 11.79 -10.16 -7.10
N PRO A 116 12.15 -10.27 -8.40
CA PRO A 116 11.34 -9.72 -9.50
C PRO A 116 9.92 -10.26 -9.57
N ALA A 117 9.73 -11.57 -9.36
CA ALA A 117 8.41 -12.21 -9.38
C ALA A 117 7.50 -11.64 -8.29
N GLY A 118 8.01 -11.47 -7.07
CA GLY A 118 7.28 -10.84 -5.97
C GLY A 118 6.87 -9.40 -6.27
N VAL A 119 7.74 -8.62 -6.93
CA VAL A 119 7.41 -7.23 -7.32
C VAL A 119 6.30 -7.22 -8.35
N VAL A 120 6.33 -8.11 -9.36
CA VAL A 120 5.29 -8.18 -10.37
C VAL A 120 3.94 -8.57 -9.77
N VAL A 121 3.89 -9.61 -8.95
CA VAL A 121 2.67 -10.02 -8.22
C VAL A 121 2.10 -8.86 -7.42
N THR A 122 2.95 -8.17 -6.67
CA THR A 122 2.58 -7.02 -5.85
C THR A 122 2.07 -5.85 -6.69
N SER A 123 2.73 -5.58 -7.81
CA SER A 123 2.37 -4.49 -8.73
C SER A 123 1.00 -4.72 -9.37
N LEU A 124 0.71 -5.96 -9.77
CA LEU A 124 -0.59 -6.32 -10.33
C LEU A 124 -1.71 -6.18 -9.30
N PHE A 125 -1.48 -6.68 -8.09
CA PHE A 125 -2.40 -6.47 -6.98
C PHE A 125 -2.60 -4.97 -6.69
N ASP A 126 -1.52 -4.18 -6.69
CA ASP A 126 -1.56 -2.74 -6.44
C ASP A 126 -2.29 -1.99 -7.56
N THR A 127 -2.25 -2.46 -8.80
CA THR A 127 -3.03 -1.89 -9.91
C THR A 127 -4.53 -1.92 -9.60
N GLY A 128 -5.04 -3.03 -9.08
CA GLY A 128 -6.44 -3.12 -8.63
C GLY A 128 -6.72 -2.30 -7.37
N ASN A 129 -5.80 -2.36 -6.39
CA ASN A 129 -5.86 -1.56 -5.17
C ASN A 129 -5.87 -0.05 -5.46
N ALA A 130 -5.14 0.42 -6.47
CA ALA A 130 -5.04 1.84 -6.82
C ALA A 130 -6.40 2.47 -7.11
N VAL A 131 -7.32 1.72 -7.72
CA VAL A 131 -8.70 2.20 -7.99
C VAL A 131 -9.40 2.60 -6.69
N ILE A 132 -9.20 1.84 -5.64
CA ILE A 132 -9.81 2.09 -4.32
C ILE A 132 -8.98 3.11 -3.54
N ALA A 133 -7.66 2.91 -3.45
CA ALA A 133 -6.76 3.70 -2.61
C ALA A 133 -6.56 5.14 -3.11
N LEU A 134 -6.65 5.39 -4.44
CA LEU A 134 -6.42 6.71 -5.03
C LEU A 134 -7.71 7.51 -5.26
N GLY A 135 -8.89 6.93 -5.06
CA GLY A 135 -10.10 7.73 -5.25
C GLY A 135 -11.43 7.01 -5.04
N GLY A 136 -11.49 5.70 -5.17
CA GLY A 136 -12.73 4.94 -4.98
C GLY A 136 -13.29 5.10 -3.56
N SER A 137 -12.45 4.91 -2.55
CA SER A 137 -12.82 5.11 -1.15
C SER A 137 -13.24 6.56 -0.86
N TYR A 138 -12.50 7.53 -1.41
CA TYR A 138 -12.84 8.96 -1.30
C TYR A 138 -14.20 9.27 -1.91
N SER A 139 -14.46 8.78 -3.12
CA SER A 139 -15.73 9.04 -3.81
C SER A 139 -16.92 8.47 -3.04
N ILE A 140 -16.81 7.25 -2.54
CA ILE A 140 -17.89 6.62 -1.75
C ILE A 140 -18.02 7.31 -0.38
N GLY A 141 -16.92 7.63 0.31
CA GLY A 141 -16.94 8.37 1.58
C GLY A 141 -17.60 9.74 1.44
N ALA A 142 -17.30 10.47 0.36
CA ALA A 142 -17.90 11.77 0.06
C ALA A 142 -19.41 11.68 -0.22
N MET A 143 -19.85 10.65 -0.95
CA MET A 143 -21.29 10.41 -1.21
C MET A 143 -22.06 10.09 0.07
N VAL A 144 -21.47 9.30 0.95
CA VAL A 144 -22.09 8.93 2.23
C VAL A 144 -22.23 10.13 3.14
N LYS A 145 -21.21 10.97 3.20
CA LYS A 145 -21.18 12.18 4.03
C LYS A 145 -22.06 13.29 3.45
N ASN A 146 -22.08 13.45 2.13
CA ASN A 146 -22.90 14.45 1.44
C ASN A 146 -23.77 13.77 0.39
N ARG A 147 -25.05 13.55 0.70
CA ARG A 147 -26.02 12.85 -0.15
C ARG A 147 -26.28 13.53 -1.50
N GLU A 148 -25.88 14.78 -1.68
CA GLU A 148 -26.00 15.52 -2.96
C GLU A 148 -24.86 15.18 -3.93
N LYS A 149 -23.70 14.67 -3.43
CA LYS A 149 -22.59 14.25 -4.29
C LYS A 149 -22.90 12.90 -4.95
N LYS A 150 -22.88 12.89 -6.28
CA LYS A 150 -22.98 11.66 -7.08
C LYS A 150 -21.60 11.06 -7.33
N PHE A 151 -21.54 9.74 -7.43
CA PHE A 151 -20.31 9.06 -7.87
C PHE A 151 -19.95 9.51 -9.29
N SER A 152 -18.69 9.89 -9.48
CA SER A 152 -18.19 10.27 -10.80
C SER A 152 -16.93 9.47 -11.13
N PHE A 153 -16.96 8.79 -12.27
CA PHE A 153 -15.81 8.05 -12.78
C PHE A 153 -14.72 8.97 -13.35
N ILE A 154 -15.07 10.16 -13.82
CA ILE A 154 -14.12 11.07 -14.48
C ILE A 154 -12.98 11.51 -13.54
N PRO A 155 -13.24 12.00 -12.31
CA PRO A 155 -12.19 12.32 -11.36
C PRO A 155 -11.34 11.10 -10.99
N LEU A 156 -11.94 9.92 -10.84
CA LEU A 156 -11.24 8.68 -10.54
C LEU A 156 -10.27 8.31 -11.67
N CYS A 157 -10.74 8.27 -12.91
CA CYS A 157 -9.90 8.01 -14.07
C CYS A 157 -8.76 9.03 -14.20
N LYS A 158 -9.06 10.32 -13.99
CA LYS A 158 -8.05 11.38 -14.00
C LYS A 158 -6.98 11.15 -12.91
N THR A 159 -7.39 10.80 -11.70
CA THR A 159 -6.45 10.52 -10.60
C THR A 159 -5.56 9.32 -10.91
N LEU A 160 -6.13 8.24 -11.46
CA LEU A 160 -5.38 7.05 -11.87
C LEU A 160 -4.36 7.39 -12.97
N LEU A 161 -4.78 8.04 -14.05
CA LEU A 161 -3.93 8.45 -15.18
C LEU A 161 -2.95 9.60 -14.84
N CYS A 162 -3.04 10.21 -13.68
CA CYS A 162 -2.05 11.14 -13.13
C CYS A 162 -1.11 10.46 -12.11
N SER A 163 -1.29 9.16 -11.87
CA SER A 163 -0.47 8.39 -10.94
C SER A 163 0.70 7.75 -11.69
N VAL A 164 1.91 8.28 -11.48
CA VAL A 164 3.12 7.79 -12.17
C VAL A 164 3.37 6.29 -11.97
N PRO A 165 3.17 5.67 -10.78
CA PRO A 165 3.25 4.22 -10.64
C PRO A 165 2.20 3.48 -11.47
N PHE A 166 0.97 3.97 -11.52
CA PHE A 166 -0.09 3.38 -12.34
C PHE A 166 0.26 3.46 -13.84
N ASP A 167 0.78 4.60 -14.29
CA ASP A 167 1.24 4.78 -15.67
C ASP A 167 2.42 3.85 -15.99
N ALA A 168 3.34 3.63 -15.01
CA ALA A 168 4.43 2.67 -15.18
C ALA A 168 3.92 1.23 -15.33
N TYR A 169 2.90 0.82 -14.55
CA TYR A 169 2.24 -0.47 -14.74
C TYR A 169 1.62 -0.58 -16.14
N LEU A 170 0.83 0.41 -16.53
CA LEU A 170 0.18 0.44 -17.83
C LEU A 170 1.20 0.39 -18.98
N PHE A 171 2.28 1.16 -18.89
CA PHE A 171 3.36 1.18 -19.84
C PHE A 171 4.01 -0.21 -20.00
N MET A 172 4.34 -0.87 -18.89
CA MET A 172 4.92 -2.21 -18.93
C MET A 172 3.95 -3.26 -19.47
N TYR A 173 2.65 -3.12 -19.22
CA TYR A 173 1.62 -3.95 -19.83
C TYR A 173 1.55 -3.76 -21.35
N ILE A 174 1.59 -2.52 -21.82
CA ILE A 174 1.59 -2.24 -23.27
C ILE A 174 2.82 -2.86 -23.94
N LEU A 175 4.00 -2.71 -23.35
CA LEU A 175 5.23 -3.33 -23.88
C LEU A 175 5.12 -4.85 -23.95
N TYR A 176 4.55 -5.47 -22.91
CA TYR A 176 4.32 -6.92 -22.89
C TYR A 176 3.42 -7.37 -24.04
N TRP A 177 2.27 -6.71 -24.24
CA TRP A 177 1.33 -7.05 -25.31
C TRP A 177 1.91 -6.81 -26.71
N LEU A 178 2.78 -5.82 -26.86
CA LEU A 178 3.48 -5.54 -28.12
C LEU A 178 4.73 -6.41 -28.32
N HIS A 179 5.05 -7.30 -27.38
CA HIS A 179 6.28 -8.12 -27.38
C HIS A 179 7.57 -7.27 -27.49
N LEU A 180 7.55 -6.06 -26.94
CA LEU A 180 8.68 -5.15 -26.96
C LEU A 180 9.48 -5.24 -25.65
N SER A 181 10.79 -5.17 -25.76
CA SER A 181 11.72 -5.10 -24.61
C SER A 181 12.43 -3.75 -24.59
N LEU A 182 12.70 -3.27 -23.35
CA LEU A 182 13.46 -2.04 -23.18
C LEU A 182 14.96 -2.28 -23.44
N PRO A 183 15.65 -1.30 -24.06
CA PRO A 183 17.11 -1.39 -24.28
C PRO A 183 17.88 -1.48 -22.95
N ALA A 184 18.99 -2.25 -22.96
CA ALA A 184 19.82 -2.44 -21.78
C ALA A 184 20.33 -1.14 -21.14
N PRO A 185 20.71 -0.07 -21.85
CA PRO A 185 21.09 1.20 -21.22
C PRO A 185 19.96 1.83 -20.38
N VAL A 186 18.71 1.74 -20.85
CA VAL A 186 17.54 2.25 -20.14
C VAL A 186 17.30 1.45 -18.85
N LEU A 187 17.40 0.11 -18.92
CA LEU A 187 17.26 -0.76 -17.77
C LEU A 187 18.38 -0.54 -16.75
N ASN A 188 19.62 -0.29 -17.17
CA ASN A 188 20.74 -0.02 -16.26
C ASN A 188 20.52 1.29 -15.48
N ILE A 189 20.04 2.36 -16.14
CA ILE A 189 19.69 3.62 -15.45
C ILE A 189 18.51 3.39 -14.50
N ALA A 190 17.47 2.70 -14.96
CA ALA A 190 16.32 2.37 -14.12
C ALA A 190 16.72 1.53 -12.90
N GLN A 191 17.64 0.57 -13.05
CA GLN A 191 18.15 -0.25 -11.94
C GLN A 191 18.88 0.58 -10.88
N LEU A 192 19.71 1.54 -11.28
CA LEU A 192 20.38 2.45 -10.34
C LEU A 192 19.37 3.20 -9.48
N VAL A 193 18.31 3.72 -10.10
CA VAL A 193 17.23 4.46 -9.41
C VAL A 193 16.39 3.52 -8.56
N ALA A 194 16.05 2.34 -9.06
CA ALA A 194 15.26 1.33 -8.37
C ALA A 194 15.89 0.86 -7.05
N ASN A 195 17.22 0.77 -7.00
CA ASN A 195 17.96 0.34 -5.80
C ASN A 195 17.74 1.26 -4.59
N ALA A 196 17.42 2.53 -4.82
CA ALA A 196 17.10 3.49 -3.76
C ALA A 196 15.70 3.34 -3.17
N ASN A 197 14.78 2.63 -3.86
CA ASN A 197 13.36 2.62 -3.53
C ASN A 197 13.08 2.09 -2.12
N ALA A 198 13.66 0.94 -1.75
CA ALA A 198 13.41 0.32 -0.45
C ALA A 198 13.91 1.19 0.72
N PHE A 199 15.11 1.73 0.60
CA PHE A 199 15.66 2.64 1.61
C PHE A 199 14.82 3.90 1.78
N LEU A 200 14.50 4.55 0.67
CA LEU A 200 13.73 5.81 0.68
C LEU A 200 12.32 5.61 1.24
N ALA A 201 11.66 4.49 0.89
CA ALA A 201 10.34 4.15 1.40
C ALA A 201 10.36 3.96 2.93
N MET A 202 11.30 3.19 3.46
CA MET A 202 11.40 2.95 4.90
C MET A 202 11.78 4.22 5.67
N LEU A 203 12.71 5.02 5.16
CA LEU A 203 13.09 6.29 5.77
C LEU A 203 11.90 7.26 5.82
N MET A 204 11.17 7.39 4.71
CA MET A 204 9.96 8.21 4.60
C MET A 204 8.89 7.79 5.62
N LEU A 205 8.66 6.49 5.80
CA LEU A 205 7.71 5.98 6.80
C LEU A 205 8.11 6.39 8.22
N GLY A 206 9.40 6.36 8.54
CA GLY A 206 9.92 6.84 9.82
C GLY A 206 9.69 8.33 10.03
N VAL A 207 10.00 9.15 9.03
CA VAL A 207 9.75 10.61 9.07
C VAL A 207 8.27 10.93 9.18
N GLY A 208 7.42 10.19 8.45
CA GLY A 208 5.96 10.34 8.47
C GLY A 208 5.28 9.83 9.75
N PHE A 209 5.99 9.06 10.58
CA PHE A 209 5.40 8.43 11.75
C PHE A 209 4.92 9.45 12.79
N LYS A 210 3.64 9.38 13.17
CA LYS A 210 2.99 10.23 14.18
C LYS A 210 2.27 9.35 15.18
N LEU A 211 2.68 9.40 16.43
CA LEU A 211 1.94 8.82 17.54
C LEU A 211 1.19 9.97 18.24
N SER A 212 0.00 10.25 17.77
CA SER A 212 -0.91 11.18 18.44
C SER A 212 -2.24 10.46 18.61
N GLY A 213 -2.67 10.27 19.84
CA GLY A 213 -3.96 9.68 20.16
C GLY A 213 -4.26 9.89 21.63
N ASP A 214 -5.42 10.48 21.92
CA ASP A 214 -5.98 10.50 23.27
C ASP A 214 -6.40 9.08 23.67
N ARG A 215 -6.34 8.75 24.96
CA ARG A 215 -6.75 7.43 25.48
C ARG A 215 -8.17 7.04 25.09
N THR A 216 -9.06 8.02 24.95
CA THR A 216 -10.45 7.82 24.52
C THR A 216 -10.55 7.34 23.07
N GLN A 217 -9.66 7.81 22.18
CA GLN A 217 -9.60 7.41 20.78
C GLN A 217 -8.93 6.04 20.58
N MET A 218 -8.08 5.63 21.51
CA MET A 218 -7.32 4.37 21.40
C MET A 218 -8.24 3.14 21.31
N SER A 219 -9.33 3.10 22.07
CA SER A 219 -10.30 1.99 21.99
C SER A 219 -10.94 1.89 20.60
N LYS A 220 -11.28 3.03 20.00
CA LYS A 220 -11.83 3.11 18.64
C LYS A 220 -10.81 2.63 17.59
N ILE A 221 -9.56 3.09 17.72
CA ILE A 221 -8.45 2.68 16.87
C ILE A 221 -8.25 1.17 16.93
N MET A 222 -8.14 0.62 18.14
CA MET A 222 -7.89 -0.81 18.34
C MET A 222 -9.04 -1.69 17.82
N LYS A 223 -10.29 -1.27 17.99
CA LYS A 223 -11.44 -1.98 17.42
C LYS A 223 -11.38 -2.00 15.89
N MET A 224 -11.10 -0.87 15.29
CA MET A 224 -11.01 -0.71 13.84
C MET A 224 -9.87 -1.55 13.24
N LEU A 225 -8.67 -1.46 13.83
CA LEU A 225 -7.50 -2.23 13.38
C LEU A 225 -7.65 -3.72 13.70
N GLY A 226 -8.30 -4.08 14.80
CA GLY A 226 -8.62 -5.47 15.13
C GLY A 226 -9.47 -6.15 14.07
N VAL A 227 -10.54 -5.48 13.61
CA VAL A 227 -11.37 -5.99 12.50
C VAL A 227 -10.57 -6.04 11.21
N ARG A 228 -9.83 -4.98 10.87
CA ARG A 228 -9.00 -4.95 9.65
C ARG A 228 -8.00 -6.10 9.61
N TYR A 229 -7.19 -6.27 10.64
CA TYR A 229 -6.15 -7.28 10.64
C TYR A 229 -6.68 -8.70 10.90
N GLY A 230 -7.81 -8.85 11.58
CA GLY A 230 -8.53 -10.13 11.65
C GLY A 230 -8.93 -10.62 10.25
N VAL A 231 -9.55 -9.74 9.45
CA VAL A 231 -9.89 -10.04 8.05
C VAL A 231 -8.63 -10.19 7.20
N ALA A 232 -7.59 -9.39 7.42
CA ALA A 232 -6.32 -9.48 6.70
C ALA A 232 -5.66 -10.86 6.87
N VAL A 233 -5.60 -11.39 8.08
CA VAL A 233 -5.03 -12.73 8.37
C VAL A 233 -5.83 -13.83 7.67
N LEU A 234 -7.15 -13.77 7.72
CA LEU A 234 -8.01 -14.72 7.01
C LEU A 234 -7.81 -14.67 5.49
N THR A 235 -7.71 -13.46 4.95
CA THR A 235 -7.46 -13.25 3.51
C THR A 235 -6.05 -13.73 3.12
N ALA A 236 -5.04 -13.46 3.95
CA ALA A 236 -3.67 -13.95 3.75
C ALA A 236 -3.61 -15.48 3.72
N ALA A 237 -4.30 -16.15 4.65
CA ALA A 237 -4.43 -17.60 4.67
C ALA A 237 -5.16 -18.11 3.42
N ALA A 238 -6.27 -17.48 3.03
CA ALA A 238 -6.99 -17.84 1.82
C ALA A 238 -6.11 -17.70 0.57
N PHE A 239 -5.32 -16.64 0.45
CA PHE A 239 -4.40 -16.44 -0.67
C PHE A 239 -3.29 -17.50 -0.70
N TYR A 240 -2.78 -17.88 0.46
CA TYR A 240 -1.74 -18.90 0.55
C TYR A 240 -2.23 -20.30 0.21
N PHE A 241 -3.42 -20.70 0.70
CA PHE A 241 -3.90 -22.08 0.58
C PHE A 241 -4.82 -22.34 -0.61
N LEU A 242 -5.58 -21.34 -1.08
CA LEU A 242 -6.68 -21.58 -2.03
C LEU A 242 -6.40 -21.11 -3.46
N LEU A 243 -5.42 -20.22 -3.68
CA LEU A 243 -5.21 -19.66 -5.01
C LEU A 243 -4.43 -20.61 -5.92
N PRO A 244 -4.79 -20.69 -7.22
CA PRO A 244 -4.20 -21.60 -8.19
C PRO A 244 -2.91 -21.04 -8.82
N PHE A 245 -2.02 -20.49 -7.98
CA PHE A 245 -0.73 -19.96 -8.41
C PHE A 245 0.44 -20.81 -7.87
N SER A 246 1.63 -20.60 -8.43
CA SER A 246 2.85 -21.19 -7.90
C SER A 246 3.07 -20.82 -6.42
N LEU A 247 3.84 -21.64 -5.70
CA LEU A 247 4.10 -21.41 -4.28
C LEU A 247 4.70 -20.02 -4.04
N GLU A 248 5.65 -19.60 -4.86
CA GLU A 248 6.30 -18.30 -4.77
C GLU A 248 5.29 -17.13 -4.88
N TYR A 249 4.34 -17.23 -5.82
CA TYR A 249 3.29 -16.22 -5.99
C TYR A 249 2.32 -16.21 -4.80
N ARG A 250 1.94 -17.39 -4.30
CA ARG A 250 1.07 -17.49 -3.11
C ARG A 250 1.75 -16.95 -1.85
N GLN A 251 3.05 -17.16 -1.70
CA GLN A 251 3.84 -16.58 -0.60
C GLN A 251 3.87 -15.04 -0.70
N ALA A 252 4.15 -14.50 -1.88
CA ALA A 252 4.10 -13.04 -2.08
C ALA A 252 2.69 -12.47 -1.84
N LEU A 253 1.63 -13.16 -2.33
CA LEU A 253 0.25 -12.74 -2.12
C LEU A 253 -0.18 -12.78 -0.66
N ALA A 254 0.32 -13.72 0.13
CA ALA A 254 -0.06 -13.86 1.53
C ALA A 254 0.30 -12.65 2.40
N ILE A 255 1.35 -11.90 2.04
CA ILE A 255 1.74 -10.72 2.81
C ILE A 255 0.99 -9.44 2.38
N LEU A 256 0.36 -9.40 1.20
CA LEU A 256 -0.29 -8.18 0.68
C LEU A 256 -1.51 -7.74 1.50
N PRO A 257 -2.43 -8.61 1.94
CA PRO A 257 -3.54 -8.21 2.81
C PRO A 257 -3.10 -7.64 4.16
N LEU A 258 -1.89 -8.01 4.62
CA LEU A 258 -1.32 -7.54 5.88
C LEU A 258 -0.71 -6.14 5.77
N SER A 259 -0.76 -5.51 4.60
CA SER A 259 -0.28 -4.14 4.38
C SER A 259 -1.02 -3.12 5.23
N PRO A 260 -0.36 -2.03 5.63
CA PRO A 260 -1.03 -0.96 6.37
C PRO A 260 -2.07 -0.26 5.50
N ILE A 261 -2.83 0.60 6.14
CA ILE A 261 -3.84 1.44 5.49
C ILE A 261 -3.18 2.33 4.43
N ALA A 262 -3.89 2.61 3.36
CA ALA A 262 -3.41 3.50 2.31
C ALA A 262 -2.96 4.85 2.88
N SER A 263 -1.76 5.29 2.54
CA SER A 263 -1.15 6.52 3.06
C SER A 263 -1.92 7.80 2.69
N ALA A 264 -2.80 7.74 1.70
CA ALA A 264 -3.69 8.83 1.32
C ALA A 264 -4.91 9.00 2.24
N ALA A 265 -5.27 8.00 3.06
CA ALA A 265 -6.48 8.03 3.88
C ALA A 265 -6.56 9.23 4.85
N PRO A 266 -5.49 9.63 5.57
CA PRO A 266 -5.55 10.82 6.40
C PRO A 266 -5.82 12.11 5.61
N ALA A 267 -5.20 12.28 4.45
CA ALA A 267 -5.40 13.44 3.59
C ALA A 267 -6.85 13.51 3.06
N PHE A 268 -7.40 12.38 2.62
CA PHE A 268 -8.80 12.28 2.21
C PHE A 268 -9.76 12.56 3.36
N THR A 269 -9.41 12.11 4.57
CA THR A 269 -10.21 12.40 5.78
C THR A 269 -10.23 13.90 6.06
N ALA A 270 -9.09 14.59 5.96
CA ALA A 270 -9.00 16.04 6.14
C ALA A 270 -9.80 16.80 5.08
N ASP A 271 -9.72 16.38 3.81
CA ASP A 271 -10.44 17.01 2.69
C ASP A 271 -11.97 16.90 2.86
N LEU A 272 -12.44 15.79 3.41
CA LEU A 272 -13.83 15.59 3.80
C LEU A 272 -14.18 16.19 5.17
N LYS A 273 -13.33 17.04 5.75
CA LYS A 273 -13.52 17.69 7.06
C LYS A 273 -13.76 16.68 8.21
N GLY A 274 -13.10 15.53 8.14
CA GLY A 274 -13.07 14.52 9.20
C GLY A 274 -11.88 14.73 10.15
N ASP A 275 -11.75 13.84 11.16
CA ASP A 275 -10.66 13.90 12.14
C ASP A 275 -9.34 13.41 11.53
N PHE A 276 -8.53 14.36 11.05
CA PHE A 276 -7.19 14.11 10.52
C PHE A 276 -6.24 13.49 11.56
N GLY A 277 -6.35 13.92 12.82
CA GLY A 277 -5.51 13.44 13.91
C GLY A 277 -5.74 11.95 14.17
N LEU A 278 -7.00 11.55 14.28
CA LEU A 278 -7.41 10.16 14.45
C LEU A 278 -6.99 9.32 13.22
N ALA A 279 -7.22 9.80 12.00
CA ALA A 279 -6.83 9.09 10.78
C ALA A 279 -5.31 8.87 10.69
N SER A 280 -4.52 9.88 11.07
CA SER A 280 -3.06 9.79 11.11
C SER A 280 -2.57 8.79 12.16
N ALA A 281 -3.20 8.77 13.35
CA ALA A 281 -2.89 7.80 14.39
C ALA A 281 -3.22 6.37 13.96
N VAL A 282 -4.40 6.15 13.36
CA VAL A 282 -4.81 4.84 12.79
C VAL A 282 -3.80 4.37 11.76
N ASN A 283 -3.41 5.24 10.83
CA ASN A 283 -2.41 4.92 9.79
C ASN A 283 -1.06 4.54 10.41
N SER A 284 -0.54 5.32 11.35
CA SER A 284 0.75 5.09 12.00
C SER A 284 0.78 3.76 12.79
N ILE A 285 -0.28 3.48 13.56
CA ILE A 285 -0.38 2.22 14.30
C ILE A 285 -0.51 1.04 13.34
N SER A 286 -1.23 1.20 12.22
CA SER A 286 -1.34 0.17 11.19
C SER A 286 0.02 -0.21 10.60
N ILE A 287 0.95 0.74 10.42
CA ILE A 287 2.31 0.47 9.97
C ILE A 287 3.03 -0.48 10.93
N VAL A 288 2.96 -0.22 12.24
CA VAL A 288 3.61 -1.05 13.26
C VAL A 288 3.04 -2.48 13.25
N ILE A 289 1.71 -2.59 13.24
CA ILE A 289 1.05 -3.91 13.21
C ILE A 289 1.41 -4.66 11.93
N SER A 290 1.43 -4.00 10.78
CA SER A 290 1.81 -4.60 9.49
C SER A 290 3.24 -5.14 9.49
N ILE A 291 4.20 -4.41 10.05
CA ILE A 291 5.59 -4.89 10.14
C ILE A 291 5.64 -6.19 10.93
N VAL A 292 4.98 -6.23 12.08
CA VAL A 292 4.96 -7.43 12.94
C VAL A 292 4.30 -8.61 12.22
N LEU A 293 3.13 -8.40 11.63
CA LEU A 293 2.37 -9.46 10.97
C LEU A 293 3.06 -9.96 9.70
N ILE A 294 3.59 -9.06 8.86
CA ILE A 294 4.33 -9.46 7.65
C ILE A 294 5.59 -10.24 8.05
N THR A 295 6.34 -9.76 9.03
CA THR A 295 7.54 -10.47 9.51
C THR A 295 7.20 -11.85 10.06
N ALA A 296 6.16 -11.95 10.90
CA ALA A 296 5.70 -13.25 11.43
C ALA A 296 5.23 -14.18 10.30
N THR A 297 4.49 -13.67 9.32
CA THR A 297 4.05 -14.47 8.17
C THR A 297 5.25 -14.96 7.36
N LEU A 298 6.21 -14.10 7.05
CA LEU A 298 7.44 -14.49 6.33
C LEU A 298 8.23 -15.58 7.07
N LEU A 299 8.29 -15.54 8.40
CA LEU A 299 8.94 -16.57 9.21
C LEU A 299 8.22 -17.93 9.16
N ILE A 300 6.93 -17.92 8.87
CA ILE A 300 6.11 -19.15 8.78
C ILE A 300 6.19 -19.76 7.37
N ILE A 301 6.20 -18.91 6.34
CA ILE A 301 6.04 -19.37 4.95
C ILE A 301 7.37 -19.56 4.19
N LEU A 302 8.48 -19.02 4.68
CA LEU A 302 9.85 -19.15 4.14
C LEU A 302 10.74 -20.00 5.03
#